data_19a16fe64e3ed6d644267c058f7c3a49
#
_entry.id   19a16fe64e3ed6d644267c058f7c3a49
#
_cell.length_a   1.000
_cell.length_b   1.000
_cell.length_c   1.000
_cell.angle_alpha   90.00
_cell.angle_beta   90.00
_cell.angle_gamma   90.00
#
_symmetry.space_group_name_H-M   'P 1'
#
loop_
_entity.id
_entity.type
_entity.pdbx_description
1 polymer ?
#
loop_
_entity_poly.entity_id
_entity_poly.type
_entity_poly.pdbx_seq_one_letter_code
_entity_poly.pdbx_strand_id
1 'polypeptide(L)'
;MGSMAKSEATAFTQSLAATAASDAAIAEWYRTTNYETLWTGPEDAARRAALLAAIATAGDHGLPVPRYDATALTVALQSAETEGDRGRVEVEMTRAYLAWAQDLTAGALEPQKIDAGIVREINRIEPKVLLARIANGEPEAVLAWLLPKSLQYVQLMKAKLGIEAQIAAGGWGSAIQAVALKPGDTGPAVIALRDRLVRMGYLAPSAVASYDRAMQAAVTAFQLNHGLTADGAAGEGTVAELNVGPEERLKSVIVAMERERWMHFDREVKHVWVNLPDFRAKIIEDGKTVFETRVVIGKNVPDQRSPEFSDEMEHMVINPSWGVPRSIIVKEYLPLLQRNPNAVSHIQVIDGRGRVVPRGSVNFGAYSARSFPFSMRQPPSDGNALGKVKFMFPNVHNIYLHDTPSKSLFDKEVRAYSHGCIRVADPFALAHELLSWQTDNAEAEFEAALKTGKETTVKLKQHLPVHLVYFTAYPDAKGRMTYRRDVYGRDAVLWGALSEAGVELAGVQG
;
A
#
# COMPACT_ATOMS: atom_id res chain seq x y z
N MET A 1 43.28 44.03 7.96
CA MET A 1 41.88 44.46 8.04
C MET A 1 41.32 44.49 6.61
N GLY A 2 40.73 43.40 6.17
CA GLY A 2 40.10 43.30 4.82
C GLY A 2 38.70 43.89 4.95
N SER A 3 38.40 44.94 4.21
CA SER A 3 37.07 45.52 4.01
C SER A 3 36.21 44.46 3.34
N MET A 4 35.25 43.88 4.04
CA MET A 4 34.12 43.20 3.41
C MET A 4 33.32 44.29 2.69
N ALA A 5 33.46 44.35 1.35
CA ALA A 5 32.55 45.11 0.53
C ALA A 5 31.13 44.64 0.79
N LYS A 6 30.27 45.48 1.37
CA LYS A 6 28.82 45.27 1.37
C LYS A 6 28.41 45.21 -0.09
N SER A 7 28.11 44.01 -0.60
CA SER A 7 27.41 43.88 -1.88
C SER A 7 26.12 44.66 -1.77
N GLU A 8 25.95 45.73 -2.57
CA GLU A 8 24.67 46.41 -2.68
C GLU A 8 23.64 45.40 -3.16
N ALA A 9 22.53 45.26 -2.38
CA ALA A 9 21.47 44.34 -2.73
C ALA A 9 20.81 44.79 -4.02
N THR A 10 20.99 44.02 -5.10
CA THR A 10 20.34 44.30 -6.39
C THR A 10 18.84 44.10 -6.31
N ALA A 11 18.07 44.66 -7.26
CA ALA A 11 16.63 44.39 -7.33
C ALA A 11 16.29 42.90 -7.44
N PHE A 12 17.16 42.13 -8.11
CA PHE A 12 17.08 40.67 -8.18
C PHE A 12 17.19 40.05 -6.78
N THR A 13 18.27 40.30 -6.06
CA THR A 13 18.50 39.67 -4.72
C THR A 13 17.47 40.11 -3.68
N GLN A 14 16.97 41.36 -3.76
CA GLN A 14 15.90 41.85 -2.88
C GLN A 14 14.58 41.12 -3.14
N SER A 15 14.17 41.00 -4.41
CA SER A 15 12.94 40.29 -4.80
C SER A 15 13.02 38.79 -4.50
N LEU A 16 14.17 38.16 -4.80
CA LEU A 16 14.41 36.77 -4.49
C LEU A 16 14.30 36.51 -2.98
N ALA A 17 15.01 37.28 -2.15
CA ALA A 17 14.97 37.15 -0.69
C ALA A 17 13.55 37.37 -0.13
N ALA A 18 12.84 38.37 -0.60
CA ALA A 18 11.45 38.63 -0.19
C ALA A 18 10.51 37.50 -0.58
N THR A 19 10.63 36.98 -1.79
CA THR A 19 9.78 35.87 -2.28
C THR A 19 10.09 34.54 -1.57
N ALA A 20 11.36 34.28 -1.24
CA ALA A 20 11.80 33.09 -0.52
C ALA A 20 11.52 33.14 0.98
N ALA A 21 11.16 34.27 1.57
CA ALA A 21 11.05 34.48 3.02
C ALA A 21 10.08 33.49 3.72
N SER A 22 9.07 33.01 3.02
CA SER A 22 8.13 31.99 3.54
C SER A 22 8.63 30.56 3.48
N ASP A 23 9.79 30.32 2.84
CA ASP A 23 10.38 28.99 2.64
C ASP A 23 11.82 28.99 3.13
N ALA A 24 12.02 28.49 4.36
CA ALA A 24 13.32 28.52 5.04
C ALA A 24 14.42 27.77 4.25
N ALA A 25 14.08 26.67 3.58
CA ALA A 25 15.07 25.88 2.84
C ALA A 25 15.56 26.63 1.58
N ILE A 26 14.65 27.29 0.85
CA ILE A 26 14.96 28.08 -0.32
C ILE A 26 15.74 29.33 0.08
N ALA A 27 15.28 30.04 1.11
CA ALA A 27 15.96 31.23 1.61
C ALA A 27 17.39 30.93 2.06
N GLU A 28 17.59 29.83 2.79
CA GLU A 28 18.91 29.37 3.25
C GLU A 28 19.81 29.01 2.06
N TRP A 29 19.30 28.29 1.06
CA TRP A 29 20.03 27.93 -0.13
C TRP A 29 20.60 29.17 -0.84
N TYR A 30 19.74 30.11 -1.22
CA TYR A 30 20.18 31.30 -1.96
C TYR A 30 21.09 32.20 -1.13
N ARG A 31 20.86 32.29 0.18
CA ARG A 31 21.78 33.03 1.08
C ARG A 31 23.17 32.42 1.09
N THR A 32 23.29 31.09 1.13
CA THR A 32 24.59 30.38 1.20
C THR A 32 25.33 30.31 -0.13
N THR A 33 24.59 30.42 -1.24
CA THR A 33 25.16 30.46 -2.60
C THR A 33 25.32 31.89 -3.12
N ASN A 34 25.30 32.92 -2.26
CA ASN A 34 25.38 34.33 -2.67
C ASN A 34 24.38 34.73 -3.75
N TYR A 35 23.17 34.13 -3.72
CA TYR A 35 22.09 34.39 -4.68
C TYR A 35 22.45 34.01 -6.13
N GLU A 36 23.32 33.01 -6.33
CA GLU A 36 23.55 32.42 -7.64
C GLU A 36 22.24 31.82 -8.19
N THR A 37 22.00 32.03 -9.49
CA THR A 37 20.78 31.54 -10.14
C THR A 37 20.85 30.02 -10.40
N LEU A 38 19.71 29.38 -10.35
CA LEU A 38 19.52 28.01 -10.82
C LEU A 38 18.75 27.96 -12.14
N TRP A 39 17.88 28.95 -12.38
CA TRP A 39 16.89 28.89 -13.45
C TRP A 39 16.89 30.07 -14.40
N THR A 40 17.16 31.29 -13.92
CA THR A 40 16.95 32.52 -14.67
C THR A 40 18.21 33.15 -15.24
N GLY A 41 19.38 32.59 -14.93
CA GLY A 41 20.66 33.03 -15.49
C GLY A 41 20.83 32.62 -16.96
N PRO A 42 21.78 33.24 -17.68
CA PRO A 42 22.07 32.90 -19.07
C PRO A 42 22.60 31.45 -19.22
N GLU A 43 23.37 30.97 -18.26
CA GLU A 43 23.95 29.61 -18.25
C GLU A 43 22.93 28.53 -17.78
N ASP A 44 21.75 28.93 -17.27
CA ASP A 44 20.76 28.03 -16.71
C ASP A 44 19.76 27.48 -17.75
N ALA A 45 19.90 27.83 -19.02
CA ALA A 45 18.94 27.51 -20.07
C ALA A 45 18.68 25.99 -20.19
N ALA A 46 19.72 25.17 -20.16
CA ALA A 46 19.59 23.72 -20.23
C ALA A 46 18.85 23.15 -19.00
N ARG A 47 19.23 23.59 -17.79
CA ARG A 47 18.61 23.15 -16.53
C ARG A 47 17.12 23.55 -16.47
N ARG A 48 16.80 24.76 -16.87
CA ARG A 48 15.42 25.25 -16.99
C ARG A 48 14.60 24.45 -17.97
N ALA A 49 15.12 24.19 -19.17
CA ALA A 49 14.42 23.41 -20.18
C ALA A 49 14.17 21.96 -19.71
N ALA A 50 15.16 21.32 -19.10
CA ALA A 50 15.05 19.97 -18.56
C ALA A 50 13.96 19.90 -17.45
N LEU A 51 13.93 20.87 -16.51
CA LEU A 51 12.91 20.92 -15.49
C LEU A 51 11.50 21.07 -16.07
N LEU A 52 11.31 22.04 -16.98
CA LEU A 52 10.00 22.27 -17.60
C LEU A 52 9.52 21.04 -18.37
N ALA A 53 10.40 20.33 -19.07
CA ALA A 53 10.08 19.07 -19.73
C ALA A 53 9.70 17.98 -18.72
N ALA A 54 10.42 17.85 -17.61
CA ALA A 54 10.15 16.84 -16.59
C ALA A 54 8.79 17.07 -15.91
N ILE A 55 8.48 18.30 -15.46
CA ILE A 55 7.20 18.60 -14.81
C ILE A 55 6.02 18.54 -15.77
N ALA A 56 6.22 18.75 -17.08
CA ALA A 56 5.18 18.55 -18.08
C ALA A 56 4.68 17.09 -18.15
N THR A 57 5.49 16.11 -17.72
CA THR A 57 5.10 14.70 -17.64
C THR A 57 4.50 14.29 -16.28
N ALA A 58 4.29 15.24 -15.37
CA ALA A 58 3.77 14.96 -14.02
C ALA A 58 2.44 14.19 -14.05
N GLY A 59 1.58 14.48 -15.02
CA GLY A 59 0.32 13.76 -15.25
C GLY A 59 0.53 12.29 -15.57
N ASP A 60 1.58 11.91 -16.32
CA ASP A 60 1.90 10.52 -16.63
C ASP A 60 2.24 9.73 -15.36
N HIS A 61 2.83 10.41 -14.39
CA HIS A 61 3.12 9.87 -13.06
C HIS A 61 1.92 9.89 -12.09
N GLY A 62 0.74 10.38 -12.51
CA GLY A 62 -0.42 10.53 -11.63
C GLY A 62 -0.17 11.51 -10.48
N LEU A 63 0.59 12.57 -10.75
CA LEU A 63 0.91 13.63 -9.81
C LEU A 63 -0.01 14.85 -9.99
N PRO A 64 -0.19 15.70 -8.96
CA PRO A 64 -1.05 16.89 -9.03
C PRO A 64 -0.43 17.97 -9.91
N VAL A 65 -0.72 17.96 -11.21
CA VAL A 65 -0.16 18.90 -12.22
C VAL A 65 -0.29 20.38 -11.82
N PRO A 66 -1.41 20.87 -11.26
CA PRO A 66 -1.53 22.28 -10.89
C PRO A 66 -0.54 22.75 -9.82
N ARG A 67 0.09 21.81 -9.07
CA ARG A 67 1.05 22.15 -8.01
C ARG A 67 2.38 22.70 -8.56
N TYR A 68 2.73 22.37 -9.81
CA TYR A 68 3.98 22.76 -10.48
C TYR A 68 3.81 23.06 -11.96
N ASP A 69 2.78 23.75 -12.32
CA ASP A 69 2.33 24.08 -13.67
C ASP A 69 3.44 24.58 -14.59
N ALA A 70 3.91 23.72 -15.51
CA ALA A 70 4.96 24.04 -16.47
C ALA A 70 4.58 25.17 -17.41
N THR A 71 3.30 25.31 -17.76
CA THR A 71 2.80 26.35 -18.66
C THR A 71 2.84 27.70 -17.95
N ALA A 72 2.34 27.79 -16.72
CA ALA A 72 2.40 29.00 -15.91
C ALA A 72 3.84 29.46 -15.66
N LEU A 73 4.75 28.55 -15.36
CA LEU A 73 6.17 28.85 -15.19
C LEU A 73 6.82 29.34 -16.48
N THR A 74 6.46 28.76 -17.62
CA THR A 74 6.96 29.22 -18.93
C THR A 74 6.48 30.64 -19.23
N VAL A 75 5.22 30.96 -18.97
CA VAL A 75 4.67 32.31 -19.12
C VAL A 75 5.35 33.29 -18.17
N ALA A 76 5.55 32.92 -16.91
CA ALA A 76 6.26 33.74 -15.93
C ALA A 76 7.69 34.05 -16.34
N LEU A 77 8.42 33.09 -16.89
CA LEU A 77 9.77 33.28 -17.43
C LEU A 77 9.80 34.27 -18.62
N GLN A 78 8.82 34.14 -19.54
CA GLN A 78 8.74 35.00 -20.74
C GLN A 78 8.33 36.44 -20.39
N SER A 79 7.58 36.60 -19.30
CA SER A 79 7.08 37.89 -18.84
C SER A 79 8.02 38.59 -17.86
N ALA A 80 9.13 37.99 -17.50
CA ALA A 80 10.09 38.57 -16.53
C ALA A 80 10.99 39.63 -17.21
N GLU A 81 10.53 40.85 -17.25
CA GLU A 81 11.21 41.96 -17.90
C GLU A 81 12.23 42.67 -16.99
N THR A 82 11.99 42.67 -15.68
CA THR A 82 12.85 43.34 -14.70
C THR A 82 13.69 42.34 -13.88
N GLU A 83 14.79 42.83 -13.29
CA GLU A 83 15.56 42.07 -12.32
C GLU A 83 14.72 41.57 -11.13
N GLY A 84 13.75 42.36 -10.69
CA GLY A 84 12.81 41.96 -9.63
C GLY A 84 11.89 40.83 -10.08
N ASP A 85 11.39 40.84 -11.31
CA ASP A 85 10.60 39.72 -11.87
C ASP A 85 11.42 38.44 -11.96
N ARG A 86 12.66 38.54 -12.43
CA ARG A 86 13.59 37.43 -12.51
C ARG A 86 13.83 36.78 -11.13
N GLY A 87 14.03 37.62 -10.08
CA GLY A 87 14.20 37.13 -8.72
C GLY A 87 12.98 36.39 -8.17
N ARG A 88 11.77 36.82 -8.54
CA ARG A 88 10.52 36.13 -8.17
C ARG A 88 10.41 34.79 -8.89
N VAL A 89 10.60 34.76 -10.21
CA VAL A 89 10.51 33.54 -11.03
C VAL A 89 11.55 32.50 -10.64
N GLU A 90 12.74 32.94 -10.24
CA GLU A 90 13.80 32.08 -9.70
C GLU A 90 13.29 31.24 -8.53
N VAL A 91 12.59 31.86 -7.57
CA VAL A 91 12.02 31.17 -6.42
C VAL A 91 10.81 30.31 -6.80
N GLU A 92 9.95 30.75 -7.70
CA GLU A 92 8.80 30.00 -8.18
C GLU A 92 9.23 28.68 -8.84
N MET A 93 10.25 28.72 -9.70
CA MET A 93 10.82 27.53 -10.32
C MET A 93 11.48 26.60 -9.29
N THR A 94 12.18 27.16 -8.31
CA THR A 94 12.78 26.38 -7.21
C THR A 94 11.70 25.64 -6.40
N ARG A 95 10.60 26.31 -6.08
CA ARG A 95 9.44 25.69 -5.41
C ARG A 95 8.84 24.56 -6.24
N ALA A 96 8.62 24.81 -7.52
CA ALA A 96 8.09 23.79 -8.43
C ALA A 96 9.01 22.57 -8.54
N TYR A 97 10.31 22.78 -8.66
CA TYR A 97 11.30 21.70 -8.65
C TYR A 97 11.25 20.88 -7.37
N LEU A 98 11.31 21.53 -6.20
CA LEU A 98 11.28 20.85 -4.91
C LEU A 98 9.96 20.11 -4.69
N ALA A 99 8.82 20.73 -5.00
CA ALA A 99 7.52 20.10 -4.88
C ALA A 99 7.41 18.87 -5.79
N TRP A 100 7.76 18.99 -7.07
CA TRP A 100 7.75 17.88 -8.02
C TRP A 100 8.69 16.75 -7.59
N ALA A 101 9.93 17.07 -7.19
CA ALA A 101 10.91 16.09 -6.76
C ALA A 101 10.45 15.32 -5.51
N GLN A 102 9.86 16.03 -4.54
CA GLN A 102 9.31 15.41 -3.33
C GLN A 102 8.10 14.53 -3.63
N ASP A 103 7.14 15.03 -4.42
CA ASP A 103 5.94 14.29 -4.77
C ASP A 103 6.28 13.04 -5.60
N LEU A 104 7.26 13.13 -6.48
CA LEU A 104 7.71 12.01 -7.30
C LEU A 104 8.43 10.92 -6.50
N THR A 105 9.25 11.30 -5.52
CA THR A 105 10.08 10.36 -4.76
C THR A 105 9.44 9.84 -3.48
N ALA A 106 8.54 10.63 -2.87
CA ALA A 106 7.98 10.35 -1.56
C ALA A 106 6.45 10.32 -1.53
N GLY A 107 5.80 10.61 -2.67
CA GLY A 107 4.35 10.73 -2.79
C GLY A 107 3.81 12.12 -2.47
N ALA A 108 2.66 12.43 -3.10
CA ALA A 108 1.99 13.73 -3.00
C ALA A 108 1.17 13.89 -1.71
N LEU A 109 0.91 12.80 -1.00
CA LEU A 109 0.06 12.72 0.18
C LEU A 109 0.86 12.40 1.45
N GLU A 110 0.28 12.73 2.60
CA GLU A 110 0.71 12.27 3.91
C GLU A 110 -0.28 11.20 4.43
N PRO A 111 0.01 9.91 4.21
CA PRO A 111 -0.98 8.84 4.36
C PRO A 111 -1.57 8.74 5.76
N GLN A 112 -0.79 8.95 6.84
CA GLN A 112 -1.26 8.90 8.22
C GLN A 112 -2.29 9.99 8.56
N LYS A 113 -2.25 11.14 7.84
CA LYS A 113 -3.26 12.21 8.02
C LYS A 113 -4.59 11.86 7.36
N ILE A 114 -4.58 10.94 6.39
CA ILE A 114 -5.74 10.51 5.63
C ILE A 114 -6.41 9.29 6.29
N ASP A 115 -5.62 8.27 6.62
CA ASP A 115 -6.08 7.07 7.35
C ASP A 115 -5.00 6.68 8.38
N ALA A 116 -5.33 6.77 9.66
CA ALA A 116 -4.41 6.43 10.75
C ALA A 116 -3.94 4.95 10.73
N GLY A 117 -4.61 4.09 9.96
CA GLY A 117 -4.18 2.71 9.72
C GLY A 117 -3.12 2.57 8.62
N ILE A 118 -2.73 3.66 7.96
CA ILE A 118 -1.62 3.68 6.99
C ILE A 118 -0.38 4.24 7.72
N VAL A 119 0.36 3.36 8.37
CA VAL A 119 1.51 3.73 9.19
C VAL A 119 2.78 3.53 8.37
N ARG A 120 3.10 4.53 7.55
CA ARG A 120 4.29 4.54 6.71
C ARG A 120 5.23 5.66 7.11
N GLU A 121 6.49 5.33 7.34
CA GLU A 121 7.56 6.31 7.44
C GLU A 121 7.98 6.69 6.02
N ILE A 122 7.78 7.95 5.67
CA ILE A 122 8.11 8.47 4.35
C ILE A 122 9.47 9.15 4.43
N ASN A 123 10.46 8.58 3.76
CA ASN A 123 11.79 9.15 3.66
C ASN A 123 11.81 10.25 2.59
N ARG A 124 11.67 11.50 2.99
CA ARG A 124 11.79 12.66 2.11
C ARG A 124 13.26 13.06 1.95
N ILE A 125 13.66 13.33 0.72
CA ILE A 125 15.01 13.85 0.44
C ILE A 125 15.08 15.30 0.95
N GLU A 126 16.09 15.62 1.73
CA GLU A 126 16.30 16.98 2.23
C GLU A 126 16.39 17.99 1.08
N PRO A 127 15.64 19.12 1.13
CA PRO A 127 15.64 20.13 0.07
C PRO A 127 17.04 20.60 -0.35
N LYS A 128 17.95 20.77 0.61
CA LYS A 128 19.34 21.15 0.33
C LYS A 128 20.08 20.12 -0.52
N VAL A 129 19.78 18.83 -0.38
CA VAL A 129 20.38 17.74 -1.17
C VAL A 129 19.85 17.81 -2.60
N LEU A 130 18.56 18.02 -2.78
CA LEU A 130 17.93 18.20 -4.10
C LEU A 130 18.52 19.41 -4.82
N LEU A 131 18.58 20.56 -4.14
CA LEU A 131 19.13 21.80 -4.70
C LEU A 131 20.62 21.67 -5.06
N ALA A 132 21.41 21.06 -4.18
CA ALA A 132 22.83 20.83 -4.47
C ALA A 132 23.04 19.90 -5.67
N ARG A 133 22.20 18.86 -5.83
CA ARG A 133 22.29 17.97 -6.99
C ARG A 133 21.94 18.67 -8.29
N ILE A 134 20.86 19.43 -8.33
CA ILE A 134 20.45 20.12 -9.57
C ILE A 134 21.39 21.27 -9.93
N ALA A 135 22.00 21.90 -8.93
CA ALA A 135 22.99 22.97 -9.15
C ALA A 135 24.30 22.46 -9.76
N ASN A 136 24.76 21.27 -9.35
CA ASN A 136 26.10 20.77 -9.66
C ASN A 136 26.11 19.57 -10.64
N GLY A 137 24.96 19.00 -10.97
CA GLY A 137 24.85 17.83 -11.84
C GLY A 137 24.37 18.16 -13.23
N GLU A 138 24.53 17.19 -14.15
CA GLU A 138 23.88 17.27 -15.46
C GLU A 138 22.35 17.19 -15.29
N PRO A 139 21.59 18.19 -15.77
CA PRO A 139 20.17 18.34 -15.44
C PRO A 139 19.33 17.10 -15.74
N GLU A 140 19.44 16.53 -16.94
CA GLU A 140 18.67 15.34 -17.33
C GLU A 140 19.01 14.13 -16.46
N ALA A 141 20.28 13.95 -16.11
CA ALA A 141 20.71 12.83 -15.27
C ALA A 141 20.18 12.97 -13.83
N VAL A 142 20.14 14.20 -13.30
CA VAL A 142 19.59 14.48 -11.96
C VAL A 142 18.08 14.22 -11.93
N LEU A 143 17.34 14.70 -12.93
CA LEU A 143 15.90 14.49 -13.01
C LEU A 143 15.55 13.01 -13.23
N ALA A 144 16.30 12.30 -14.07
CA ALA A 144 16.16 10.85 -14.25
C ALA A 144 16.49 10.03 -12.99
N TRP A 145 17.40 10.53 -12.14
CA TRP A 145 17.71 9.88 -10.87
C TRP A 145 16.53 9.91 -9.89
N LEU A 146 15.68 10.94 -9.95
CA LEU A 146 14.47 11.08 -9.10
C LEU A 146 13.35 10.11 -9.49
N LEU A 147 13.34 9.57 -10.71
CA LEU A 147 12.28 8.67 -11.16
C LEU A 147 12.24 7.38 -10.34
N PRO A 148 11.08 6.93 -9.86
CA PRO A 148 10.94 5.64 -9.21
C PRO A 148 11.35 4.50 -10.16
N LYS A 149 12.27 3.62 -9.69
CA LYS A 149 12.91 2.58 -10.53
C LYS A 149 12.36 1.17 -10.26
N SER A 150 11.45 1.00 -9.30
CA SER A 150 10.89 -0.31 -9.03
C SER A 150 10.16 -0.84 -10.28
N LEU A 151 10.35 -2.11 -10.59
CA LEU A 151 9.66 -2.75 -11.72
C LEU A 151 8.14 -2.59 -11.58
N GLN A 152 7.64 -2.67 -10.35
CA GLN A 152 6.21 -2.50 -10.06
C GLN A 152 5.73 -1.11 -10.44
N TYR A 153 6.47 -0.04 -10.09
CA TYR A 153 6.10 1.33 -10.46
C TYR A 153 6.08 1.52 -11.98
N VAL A 154 7.10 1.04 -12.67
CA VAL A 154 7.19 1.14 -14.15
C VAL A 154 6.02 0.43 -14.81
N GLN A 155 5.63 -0.75 -14.33
CA GLN A 155 4.49 -1.50 -14.85
C GLN A 155 3.15 -0.83 -14.53
N LEU A 156 3.00 -0.23 -13.34
CA LEU A 156 1.81 0.57 -12.99
C LEU A 156 1.67 1.80 -13.88
N MET A 157 2.75 2.54 -14.12
CA MET A 157 2.76 3.69 -15.02
C MET A 157 2.36 3.28 -16.45
N LYS A 158 2.93 2.19 -16.96
CA LYS A 158 2.53 1.63 -18.26
C LYS A 158 1.05 1.25 -18.31
N ALA A 159 0.54 0.65 -17.24
CA ALA A 159 -0.87 0.29 -17.14
C ALA A 159 -1.77 1.54 -17.11
N LYS A 160 -1.38 2.59 -16.35
CA LYS A 160 -2.07 3.88 -16.32
C LYS A 160 -2.23 4.44 -17.73
N LEU A 161 -1.12 4.62 -18.46
CA LEU A 161 -1.13 5.17 -19.82
C LEU A 161 -1.96 4.30 -20.77
N GLY A 162 -1.88 2.96 -20.62
CA GLY A 162 -2.67 2.02 -21.40
C GLY A 162 -4.18 2.13 -21.16
N ILE A 163 -4.60 2.31 -19.90
CA ILE A 163 -6.01 2.49 -19.53
C ILE A 163 -6.52 3.84 -20.04
N GLU A 164 -5.74 4.91 -19.93
CA GLU A 164 -6.08 6.23 -20.48
C GLU A 164 -6.30 6.19 -22.00
N ALA A 165 -5.43 5.50 -22.71
CA ALA A 165 -5.61 5.28 -24.15
C ALA A 165 -6.89 4.46 -24.47
N GLN A 166 -7.22 3.48 -23.63
CA GLN A 166 -8.47 2.72 -23.77
C GLN A 166 -9.71 3.59 -23.50
N ILE A 167 -9.67 4.45 -22.47
CA ILE A 167 -10.75 5.41 -22.18
C ILE A 167 -10.95 6.36 -23.35
N ALA A 168 -9.87 6.93 -23.89
CA ALA A 168 -9.92 7.81 -25.07
C ALA A 168 -10.47 7.12 -26.32
N ALA A 169 -10.28 5.78 -26.44
CA ALA A 169 -10.83 4.96 -27.52
C ALA A 169 -12.28 4.48 -27.28
N GLY A 170 -12.98 5.00 -26.25
CA GLY A 170 -14.37 4.65 -25.93
C GLY A 170 -14.53 3.55 -24.87
N GLY A 171 -13.48 3.26 -24.12
CA GLY A 171 -13.50 2.36 -22.95
C GLY A 171 -13.79 0.90 -23.27
N TRP A 172 -14.35 0.19 -22.29
CA TRP A 172 -14.66 -1.25 -22.43
C TRP A 172 -16.08 -1.55 -22.91
N GLY A 173 -16.79 -0.54 -23.43
CA GLY A 173 -18.16 -0.66 -23.94
C GLY A 173 -19.21 -0.70 -22.84
N SER A 174 -20.46 -1.00 -23.24
CA SER A 174 -21.60 -1.01 -22.33
C SER A 174 -21.50 -2.09 -21.24
N ALA A 175 -22.10 -1.83 -20.11
CA ALA A 175 -22.21 -2.80 -19.03
C ALA A 175 -23.01 -4.04 -19.47
N ILE A 176 -22.61 -5.20 -18.95
CA ILE A 176 -23.31 -6.47 -19.19
C ILE A 176 -24.64 -6.44 -18.44
N GLN A 177 -25.75 -6.55 -19.19
CA GLN A 177 -27.12 -6.54 -18.65
C GLN A 177 -27.59 -7.97 -18.36
N ALA A 178 -26.89 -8.66 -17.45
CA ALA A 178 -27.24 -9.99 -16.99
C ALA A 178 -26.81 -10.16 -15.54
N VAL A 179 -27.54 -10.98 -14.78
CA VAL A 179 -27.15 -11.30 -13.39
C VAL A 179 -26.06 -12.38 -13.40
N ALA A 180 -26.18 -13.37 -14.28
CA ALA A 180 -25.20 -14.45 -14.43
C ALA A 180 -25.23 -15.02 -15.85
N LEU A 181 -24.07 -15.54 -16.28
CA LEU A 181 -23.89 -16.25 -17.56
C LEU A 181 -22.99 -17.47 -17.29
N LYS A 182 -23.25 -18.57 -17.99
CA LYS A 182 -22.50 -19.83 -17.84
C LYS A 182 -22.15 -20.46 -19.19
N PRO A 183 -21.17 -21.36 -19.24
CA PRO A 183 -20.85 -22.11 -20.48
C PRO A 183 -22.07 -22.75 -21.10
N GLY A 184 -22.22 -22.57 -22.43
CA GLY A 184 -23.36 -23.03 -23.22
C GLY A 184 -24.46 -21.99 -23.42
N ASP A 185 -24.50 -20.89 -22.67
CA ASP A 185 -25.45 -19.79 -22.86
C ASP A 185 -25.22 -19.11 -24.24
N THR A 186 -26.29 -18.49 -24.78
CA THR A 186 -26.29 -17.75 -26.05
C THR A 186 -27.09 -16.45 -25.91
N GLY A 187 -26.95 -15.57 -26.87
CA GLY A 187 -27.76 -14.37 -26.98
C GLY A 187 -27.01 -13.06 -26.67
N PRO A 188 -27.73 -11.92 -26.60
CA PRO A 188 -27.14 -10.59 -26.54
C PRO A 188 -26.20 -10.37 -25.33
N ALA A 189 -26.53 -10.94 -24.17
CA ALA A 189 -25.71 -10.81 -22.98
C ALA A 189 -24.36 -11.55 -23.12
N VAL A 190 -24.34 -12.71 -23.81
CA VAL A 190 -23.09 -13.43 -24.09
C VAL A 190 -22.24 -12.65 -25.11
N ILE A 191 -22.86 -12.00 -26.08
CA ILE A 191 -22.16 -11.12 -27.03
C ILE A 191 -21.53 -9.94 -26.28
N ALA A 192 -22.26 -9.30 -25.37
CA ALA A 192 -21.74 -8.20 -24.53
C ALA A 192 -20.58 -8.65 -23.65
N LEU A 193 -20.66 -9.83 -23.03
CA LEU A 193 -19.57 -10.43 -22.26
C LEU A 193 -18.33 -10.66 -23.14
N ARG A 194 -18.51 -11.25 -24.32
CA ARG A 194 -17.44 -11.49 -25.29
C ARG A 194 -16.73 -10.19 -25.67
N ASP A 195 -17.51 -9.19 -26.09
CA ASP A 195 -16.96 -7.91 -26.55
C ASP A 195 -16.20 -7.18 -25.47
N ARG A 196 -16.70 -7.26 -24.24
CA ARG A 196 -16.02 -6.68 -23.08
C ARG A 196 -14.71 -7.40 -22.75
N LEU A 197 -14.70 -8.74 -22.75
CA LEU A 197 -13.47 -9.54 -22.55
C LEU A 197 -12.43 -9.28 -23.65
N VAL A 198 -12.86 -9.07 -24.91
CA VAL A 198 -11.97 -8.68 -26.01
C VAL A 198 -11.35 -7.30 -25.75
N ARG A 199 -12.14 -6.30 -25.40
CA ARG A 199 -11.65 -4.93 -25.09
C ARG A 199 -10.74 -4.90 -23.88
N MET A 200 -10.99 -5.74 -22.88
CA MET A 200 -10.14 -5.88 -21.71
C MET A 200 -8.88 -6.74 -21.97
N GLY A 201 -8.73 -7.34 -23.16
CA GLY A 201 -7.57 -8.15 -23.55
C GLY A 201 -7.53 -9.57 -22.97
N TYR A 202 -8.66 -10.09 -22.46
CA TYR A 202 -8.78 -11.48 -22.00
C TYR A 202 -9.14 -12.46 -23.09
N LEU A 203 -9.77 -11.99 -24.16
CA LEU A 203 -10.21 -12.82 -25.29
C LEU A 203 -9.69 -12.22 -26.59
N ALA A 204 -9.26 -13.07 -27.53
CA ALA A 204 -8.97 -12.64 -28.88
C ALA A 204 -10.26 -12.21 -29.60
N PRO A 205 -10.21 -11.29 -30.60
CA PRO A 205 -11.36 -10.91 -31.37
C PRO A 205 -12.09 -12.14 -31.95
N SER A 206 -13.41 -12.23 -31.76
CA SER A 206 -14.23 -13.38 -32.10
C SER A 206 -15.64 -12.92 -32.48
N ALA A 207 -16.28 -13.61 -33.44
CA ALA A 207 -17.68 -13.42 -33.80
C ALA A 207 -18.63 -14.47 -33.18
N VAL A 208 -18.10 -15.35 -32.31
CA VAL A 208 -18.91 -16.41 -31.69
C VAL A 208 -19.93 -15.80 -30.72
N ALA A 209 -21.17 -16.21 -30.82
CA ALA A 209 -22.32 -15.73 -30.05
C ALA A 209 -22.76 -16.69 -28.95
N SER A 210 -21.96 -17.70 -28.64
CA SER A 210 -22.18 -18.67 -27.57
C SER A 210 -21.06 -18.60 -26.55
N TYR A 211 -21.37 -18.92 -25.30
CA TYR A 211 -20.38 -19.02 -24.21
C TYR A 211 -19.60 -20.34 -24.38
N ASP A 212 -18.60 -20.30 -25.23
CA ASP A 212 -17.76 -21.43 -25.60
C ASP A 212 -16.56 -21.61 -24.62
N ARG A 213 -15.71 -22.61 -24.91
CA ARG A 213 -14.52 -22.90 -24.11
C ARG A 213 -13.50 -21.74 -24.10
N ALA A 214 -13.38 -20.99 -25.19
CA ALA A 214 -12.44 -19.87 -25.23
C ALA A 214 -12.92 -18.75 -24.30
N MET A 215 -14.22 -18.46 -24.30
CA MET A 215 -14.84 -17.50 -23.39
C MET A 215 -14.76 -17.98 -21.94
N GLN A 216 -14.96 -19.26 -21.66
CA GLN A 216 -14.79 -19.85 -20.33
C GLN A 216 -13.36 -19.66 -19.82
N ALA A 217 -12.36 -19.94 -20.65
CA ALA A 217 -10.95 -19.72 -20.30
C ALA A 217 -10.65 -18.24 -20.03
N ALA A 218 -11.22 -17.33 -20.84
CA ALA A 218 -11.08 -15.89 -20.66
C ALA A 218 -11.71 -15.41 -19.34
N VAL A 219 -12.91 -15.91 -18.99
CA VAL A 219 -13.56 -15.61 -17.71
C VAL A 219 -12.75 -16.17 -16.54
N THR A 220 -12.23 -17.40 -16.64
CA THR A 220 -11.35 -17.97 -15.62
C THR A 220 -10.11 -17.09 -15.40
N ALA A 221 -9.46 -16.64 -16.47
CA ALA A 221 -8.30 -15.75 -16.40
C ALA A 221 -8.67 -14.38 -15.76
N PHE A 222 -9.83 -13.83 -16.14
CA PHE A 222 -10.37 -12.63 -15.51
C PHE A 222 -10.59 -12.81 -14.01
N GLN A 223 -11.27 -13.89 -13.61
CA GLN A 223 -11.54 -14.20 -12.21
C GLN A 223 -10.26 -14.31 -11.37
N LEU A 224 -9.24 -15.00 -11.87
CA LEU A 224 -7.93 -15.10 -11.22
C LEU A 224 -7.29 -13.72 -11.01
N ASN A 225 -7.30 -12.89 -12.04
CA ASN A 225 -6.71 -11.55 -11.98
C ASN A 225 -7.50 -10.57 -11.10
N HIS A 226 -8.76 -10.88 -10.81
CA HIS A 226 -9.63 -10.04 -9.97
C HIS A 226 -9.92 -10.63 -8.59
N GLY A 227 -9.21 -11.72 -8.21
CA GLY A 227 -9.33 -12.34 -6.88
C GLY A 227 -10.68 -12.99 -6.61
N LEU A 228 -11.38 -13.43 -7.68
CA LEU A 228 -12.63 -14.14 -7.61
C LEU A 228 -12.44 -15.66 -7.63
N THR A 229 -13.48 -16.41 -7.31
CA THR A 229 -13.49 -17.86 -7.51
C THR A 229 -13.40 -18.16 -9.01
N ALA A 230 -12.34 -18.87 -9.42
CA ALA A 230 -12.01 -19.11 -10.82
C ALA A 230 -12.69 -20.40 -11.36
N ASP A 231 -14.01 -20.38 -11.46
CA ASP A 231 -14.83 -21.48 -11.97
C ASP A 231 -15.16 -21.40 -13.47
N GLY A 232 -14.82 -20.26 -14.09
CA GLY A 232 -15.09 -19.99 -15.50
C GLY A 232 -16.56 -19.74 -15.81
N ALA A 233 -17.40 -19.48 -14.81
CA ALA A 233 -18.78 -19.02 -14.97
C ALA A 233 -18.88 -17.54 -14.58
N ALA A 234 -19.51 -16.70 -15.40
CA ALA A 234 -19.72 -15.29 -15.08
C ALA A 234 -20.95 -15.16 -14.17
N GLY A 235 -20.83 -15.61 -12.90
CA GLY A 235 -21.86 -15.41 -11.87
C GLY A 235 -21.99 -13.94 -11.47
N GLU A 236 -22.95 -13.63 -10.59
CA GLU A 236 -23.27 -12.26 -10.17
C GLU A 236 -22.02 -11.44 -9.76
N GLY A 237 -21.17 -12.00 -8.90
CA GLY A 237 -19.93 -11.35 -8.47
C GLY A 237 -18.94 -11.10 -9.62
N THR A 238 -18.87 -12.03 -10.58
CA THR A 238 -18.01 -11.89 -11.77
C THR A 238 -18.56 -10.84 -12.73
N VAL A 239 -19.87 -10.81 -12.96
CA VAL A 239 -20.52 -9.79 -13.78
C VAL A 239 -20.39 -8.39 -13.16
N ALA A 240 -20.60 -8.27 -11.87
CA ALA A 240 -20.39 -7.01 -11.15
C ALA A 240 -18.95 -6.51 -11.31
N GLU A 241 -17.97 -7.39 -11.17
CA GLU A 241 -16.54 -7.06 -11.31
C GLU A 241 -16.15 -6.72 -12.76
N LEU A 242 -16.71 -7.43 -13.75
CA LEU A 242 -16.59 -7.11 -15.17
C LEU A 242 -17.16 -5.73 -15.50
N ASN A 243 -18.22 -5.31 -14.82
CA ASN A 243 -18.88 -4.03 -15.04
C ASN A 243 -18.19 -2.83 -14.36
N VAL A 244 -17.15 -3.04 -13.56
CA VAL A 244 -16.30 -1.93 -13.10
C VAL A 244 -15.62 -1.29 -14.31
N GLY A 245 -15.79 0.02 -14.48
CA GLY A 245 -15.28 0.77 -15.63
C GLY A 245 -13.75 0.96 -15.61
N PRO A 246 -13.15 1.31 -16.75
CA PRO A 246 -11.73 1.58 -16.84
C PRO A 246 -11.32 2.79 -16.00
N GLU A 247 -12.21 3.76 -15.78
CA GLU A 247 -11.96 4.94 -14.94
C GLU A 247 -11.73 4.55 -13.47
N GLU A 248 -12.52 3.61 -12.94
CA GLU A 248 -12.33 3.11 -11.57
C GLU A 248 -11.04 2.29 -11.44
N ARG A 249 -10.66 1.52 -12.48
CA ARG A 249 -9.37 0.82 -12.51
C ARG A 249 -8.20 1.80 -12.58
N LEU A 250 -8.36 2.88 -13.33
CA LEU A 250 -7.36 3.94 -13.43
C LEU A 250 -7.11 4.59 -12.06
N LYS A 251 -8.16 4.89 -11.30
CA LYS A 251 -8.04 5.38 -9.92
C LYS A 251 -7.23 4.43 -9.04
N SER A 252 -7.55 3.12 -9.08
CA SER A 252 -6.80 2.11 -8.32
C SER A 252 -5.33 2.03 -8.72
N VAL A 253 -5.01 2.19 -10.01
CA VAL A 253 -3.62 2.20 -10.50
C VAL A 253 -2.88 3.45 -10.03
N ILE A 254 -3.49 4.63 -10.11
CA ILE A 254 -2.88 5.89 -9.64
C ILE A 254 -2.63 5.83 -8.12
N VAL A 255 -3.58 5.33 -7.33
CA VAL A 255 -3.41 5.12 -5.88
C VAL A 255 -2.30 4.11 -5.59
N ALA A 256 -2.16 3.06 -6.40
CA ALA A 256 -1.06 2.11 -6.27
C ALA A 256 0.30 2.75 -6.59
N MET A 257 0.38 3.65 -7.60
CA MET A 257 1.58 4.43 -7.89
C MET A 257 1.95 5.35 -6.72
N GLU A 258 0.97 5.95 -6.07
CA GLU A 258 1.19 6.77 -4.85
C GLU A 258 1.77 5.93 -3.72
N ARG A 259 1.22 4.73 -3.45
CA ARG A 259 1.76 3.81 -2.44
C ARG A 259 3.16 3.32 -2.76
N GLU A 260 3.50 3.10 -4.03
CA GLU A 260 4.85 2.73 -4.44
C GLU A 260 5.87 3.82 -4.11
N ARG A 261 5.48 5.10 -4.22
CA ARG A 261 6.34 6.23 -3.84
C ARG A 261 6.61 6.28 -2.34
N TRP A 262 5.62 5.93 -1.50
CA TRP A 262 5.83 5.82 -0.04
C TRP A 262 6.81 4.71 0.35
N MET A 263 6.99 3.74 -0.53
CA MET A 263 7.90 2.61 -0.36
C MET A 263 9.16 2.76 -1.24
N HIS A 264 9.59 4.01 -1.47
CA HIS A 264 10.77 4.32 -2.26
C HIS A 264 12.06 4.04 -1.46
N PHE A 265 12.33 2.76 -1.25
CA PHE A 265 13.57 2.22 -0.69
C PHE A 265 13.91 0.93 -1.44
N ASP A 266 15.19 0.56 -1.43
CA ASP A 266 15.61 -0.74 -1.95
C ASP A 266 15.00 -1.83 -1.08
N ARG A 267 14.07 -2.59 -1.64
CA ARG A 267 13.44 -3.70 -0.92
C ARG A 267 14.50 -4.74 -0.60
N GLU A 268 14.45 -5.27 0.59
CA GLU A 268 15.39 -6.28 1.06
C GLU A 268 15.32 -7.51 0.16
N VAL A 269 16.48 -8.13 -0.07
CA VAL A 269 16.62 -9.32 -0.90
C VAL A 269 15.63 -10.41 -0.52
N LYS A 270 15.36 -10.53 0.79
CA LYS A 270 14.40 -11.48 1.36
C LYS A 270 13.49 -10.78 2.36
N HIS A 271 12.17 -10.91 2.15
CA HIS A 271 11.16 -10.30 3.03
C HIS A 271 9.81 -11.04 2.96
N VAL A 272 8.99 -10.83 3.99
CA VAL A 272 7.57 -11.23 3.99
C VAL A 272 6.73 -10.10 3.44
N TRP A 273 5.88 -10.39 2.47
CA TRP A 273 4.96 -9.47 1.85
C TRP A 273 3.52 -9.91 2.07
N VAL A 274 2.75 -9.15 2.83
CA VAL A 274 1.33 -9.42 3.09
C VAL A 274 0.50 -8.35 2.41
N ASN A 275 -0.07 -8.65 1.25
CA ASN A 275 -1.01 -7.74 0.60
C ASN A 275 -2.42 -7.98 1.14
N LEU A 276 -2.90 -7.05 1.98
CA LEU A 276 -4.14 -7.19 2.73
C LEU A 276 -5.37 -7.44 1.84
N PRO A 277 -5.64 -6.65 0.77
CA PRO A 277 -6.79 -6.90 -0.12
C PRO A 277 -6.66 -8.13 -1.00
N ASP A 278 -5.44 -8.67 -1.18
CA ASP A 278 -5.21 -9.94 -1.88
C ASP A 278 -5.45 -11.17 -0.99
N PHE A 279 -5.49 -10.96 0.33
CA PHE A 279 -5.59 -12.04 1.33
C PHE A 279 -4.50 -13.11 1.15
N ARG A 280 -3.28 -12.68 0.85
CA ARG A 280 -2.11 -13.52 0.67
C ARG A 280 -0.90 -12.98 1.42
N ALA A 281 -0.13 -13.90 1.97
CA ALA A 281 1.22 -13.66 2.47
C ALA A 281 2.21 -14.41 1.58
N LYS A 282 3.31 -13.76 1.22
CA LYS A 282 4.39 -14.30 0.40
C LYS A 282 5.71 -14.11 1.10
N ILE A 283 6.64 -15.03 0.90
CA ILE A 283 8.05 -14.78 1.09
C ILE A 283 8.64 -14.51 -0.28
N ILE A 284 9.30 -13.37 -0.41
CA ILE A 284 9.98 -12.96 -1.63
C ILE A 284 11.48 -13.02 -1.37
N GLU A 285 12.22 -13.66 -2.26
CA GLU A 285 13.68 -13.75 -2.24
C GLU A 285 14.20 -13.46 -3.65
N ASP A 286 15.14 -12.54 -3.78
CA ASP A 286 15.67 -12.09 -5.07
C ASP A 286 14.58 -11.70 -6.08
N GLY A 287 13.51 -11.05 -5.60
CA GLY A 287 12.38 -10.64 -6.40
C GLY A 287 11.44 -11.79 -6.84
N LYS A 288 11.67 -13.02 -6.37
CA LYS A 288 10.85 -14.21 -6.69
C LYS A 288 10.05 -14.65 -5.47
N THR A 289 8.81 -15.05 -5.68
CA THR A 289 8.01 -15.68 -4.62
C THR A 289 8.51 -17.12 -4.40
N VAL A 290 9.08 -17.37 -3.23
CA VAL A 290 9.55 -18.71 -2.81
C VAL A 290 8.51 -19.43 -1.97
N PHE A 291 7.64 -18.71 -1.27
CA PHE A 291 6.52 -19.24 -0.50
C PHE A 291 5.30 -18.35 -0.65
N GLU A 292 4.11 -18.94 -0.70
CA GLU A 292 2.84 -18.21 -0.71
C GLU A 292 1.77 -18.97 0.06
N THR A 293 0.96 -18.25 0.83
CA THR A 293 -0.17 -18.82 1.60
C THR A 293 -1.35 -17.83 1.66
N ARG A 294 -2.57 -18.36 1.83
CA ARG A 294 -3.77 -17.55 2.08
C ARG A 294 -3.76 -17.01 3.49
N VAL A 295 -4.31 -15.80 3.66
CA VAL A 295 -4.45 -15.20 4.98
C VAL A 295 -5.88 -14.70 5.24
N VAL A 296 -6.21 -14.57 6.53
CA VAL A 296 -7.40 -13.87 7.02
C VAL A 296 -6.92 -12.62 7.75
N ILE A 297 -7.41 -11.47 7.33
CA ILE A 297 -7.07 -10.16 7.88
C ILE A 297 -8.14 -9.64 8.83
N GLY A 298 -7.92 -8.47 9.43
CA GLY A 298 -8.86 -7.79 10.31
C GLY A 298 -10.20 -7.47 9.65
N LYS A 299 -11.27 -7.45 10.45
CA LYS A 299 -12.61 -7.03 10.00
C LYS A 299 -12.61 -5.57 9.56
N ASN A 300 -13.49 -5.24 8.62
CA ASN A 300 -13.69 -3.86 8.19
C ASN A 300 -14.51 -3.05 9.22
N VAL A 301 -13.95 -2.92 10.42
CA VAL A 301 -14.44 -2.00 11.47
C VAL A 301 -13.24 -1.24 12.03
N PRO A 302 -13.38 0.03 12.41
CA PRO A 302 -12.23 0.94 12.65
C PRO A 302 -11.13 0.39 13.57
N ASP A 303 -11.51 -0.27 14.67
CA ASP A 303 -10.57 -0.78 15.68
C ASP A 303 -10.13 -2.24 15.46
N GLN A 304 -10.50 -2.84 14.32
CA GLN A 304 -10.17 -4.24 13.98
C GLN A 304 -9.52 -4.37 12.59
N ARG A 305 -9.38 -3.29 11.82
CA ARG A 305 -8.66 -3.31 10.54
C ARG A 305 -7.18 -3.61 10.76
N SER A 306 -6.60 -4.43 9.90
CA SER A 306 -5.14 -4.59 9.87
C SER A 306 -4.49 -3.30 9.34
N PRO A 307 -3.48 -2.74 10.03
CA PRO A 307 -2.77 -1.55 9.55
C PRO A 307 -1.79 -1.90 8.44
N GLU A 308 -1.39 -0.86 7.67
CA GLU A 308 -0.28 -0.91 6.73
C GLU A 308 0.99 -0.41 7.44
N PHE A 309 2.00 -1.26 7.58
CA PHE A 309 3.30 -0.89 8.18
C PHE A 309 4.37 -1.90 7.80
N SER A 310 5.62 -1.56 8.08
CA SER A 310 6.76 -2.46 7.95
C SER A 310 7.42 -2.66 9.31
N ASP A 311 7.94 -3.88 9.54
CA ASP A 311 8.63 -4.24 10.76
C ASP A 311 9.56 -5.45 10.50
N GLU A 312 10.24 -5.97 11.52
CA GLU A 312 11.13 -7.12 11.42
C GLU A 312 10.61 -8.32 12.22
N MET A 313 10.49 -9.48 11.58
CA MET A 313 10.16 -10.74 12.23
C MET A 313 11.41 -11.28 12.94
N GLU A 314 11.33 -11.40 14.28
CA GLU A 314 12.44 -11.76 15.13
C GLU A 314 12.39 -13.22 15.60
N HIS A 315 11.19 -13.75 15.81
CA HIS A 315 11.02 -15.07 16.38
C HIS A 315 9.64 -15.65 16.08
N MET A 316 9.53 -16.97 16.23
CA MET A 316 8.24 -17.66 16.29
C MET A 316 8.02 -18.27 17.67
N VAL A 317 6.76 -18.44 18.05
CA VAL A 317 6.36 -19.14 19.28
C VAL A 317 5.51 -20.33 18.91
N ILE A 318 6.01 -21.52 19.21
CA ILE A 318 5.35 -22.81 18.99
C ILE A 318 4.54 -23.16 20.25
N ASN A 319 3.35 -23.75 20.08
CA ASN A 319 2.36 -23.96 21.15
C ASN A 319 2.10 -22.67 21.96
N PRO A 320 1.69 -21.54 21.31
CA PRO A 320 1.56 -20.27 22.00
C PRO A 320 0.43 -20.27 23.03
N SER A 321 0.64 -19.59 24.13
CA SER A 321 -0.47 -19.08 24.92
C SER A 321 -0.99 -17.77 24.30
N TRP A 322 -2.28 -17.54 24.39
CA TRP A 322 -2.89 -16.30 23.91
C TRP A 322 -3.26 -15.38 25.07
N GLY A 323 -2.50 -14.31 25.24
CA GLY A 323 -2.92 -13.18 26.07
C GLY A 323 -4.05 -12.44 25.38
N VAL A 324 -5.23 -12.44 25.97
CA VAL A 324 -6.43 -11.84 25.36
C VAL A 324 -6.29 -10.31 25.37
N PRO A 325 -6.39 -9.62 24.24
CA PRO A 325 -6.35 -8.16 24.20
C PRO A 325 -7.44 -7.52 25.07
N ARG A 326 -7.12 -6.40 25.72
CA ARG A 326 -8.07 -5.70 26.62
C ARG A 326 -9.38 -5.35 25.93
N SER A 327 -9.33 -4.96 24.67
CA SER A 327 -10.53 -4.66 23.88
C SER A 327 -11.48 -5.85 23.78
N ILE A 328 -10.97 -7.06 23.52
CA ILE A 328 -11.75 -8.30 23.46
C ILE A 328 -12.29 -8.65 24.85
N ILE A 329 -11.45 -8.54 25.89
CA ILE A 329 -11.88 -8.81 27.28
C ILE A 329 -13.11 -7.96 27.62
N VAL A 330 -13.04 -6.66 27.41
CA VAL A 330 -14.09 -5.74 27.91
C VAL A 330 -15.28 -5.60 26.96
N LYS A 331 -15.10 -5.75 25.64
CA LYS A 331 -16.18 -5.61 24.66
C LYS A 331 -16.93 -6.92 24.40
N GLU A 332 -16.25 -8.07 24.55
CA GLU A 332 -16.81 -9.37 24.18
C GLU A 332 -16.95 -10.30 25.39
N TYR A 333 -15.86 -10.56 26.14
CA TYR A 333 -15.86 -11.60 27.17
C TYR A 333 -16.51 -11.16 28.48
N LEU A 334 -16.25 -9.95 28.94
CA LEU A 334 -16.86 -9.46 30.18
C LEU A 334 -18.40 -9.44 30.12
N PRO A 335 -19.05 -8.97 29.04
CA PRO A 335 -20.53 -9.08 28.94
C PRO A 335 -21.05 -10.52 28.94
N LEU A 336 -20.29 -11.47 28.37
CA LEU A 336 -20.66 -12.89 28.42
C LEU A 336 -20.53 -13.45 29.84
N LEU A 337 -19.42 -13.12 30.54
CA LEU A 337 -19.12 -13.57 31.90
C LEU A 337 -20.11 -12.98 32.94
N GLN A 338 -20.59 -11.76 32.70
CA GLN A 338 -21.63 -11.14 33.53
C GLN A 338 -22.97 -11.89 33.44
N ARG A 339 -23.29 -12.47 32.27
CA ARG A 339 -24.51 -13.29 32.07
C ARG A 339 -24.30 -14.73 32.56
N ASN A 340 -23.12 -15.29 32.30
CA ASN A 340 -22.76 -16.65 32.69
C ASN A 340 -21.27 -16.70 33.07
N PRO A 341 -20.95 -16.79 34.38
CA PRO A 341 -19.55 -16.87 34.84
C PRO A 341 -18.74 -18.02 34.24
N ASN A 342 -19.38 -19.06 33.70
CA ASN A 342 -18.79 -20.19 33.04
C ASN A 342 -18.63 -20.00 31.51
N ALA A 343 -19.09 -18.88 30.95
CA ALA A 343 -18.84 -18.56 29.56
C ALA A 343 -17.31 -18.54 29.29
N VAL A 344 -16.91 -18.86 28.06
CA VAL A 344 -15.50 -18.89 27.63
C VAL A 344 -14.59 -19.66 28.63
N SER A 345 -15.02 -20.84 29.08
CA SER A 345 -14.36 -21.65 30.12
C SER A 345 -12.91 -22.03 29.80
N HIS A 346 -12.54 -22.06 28.52
CA HIS A 346 -11.19 -22.30 28.02
C HIS A 346 -10.22 -21.13 28.23
N ILE A 347 -10.71 -19.96 28.68
CA ILE A 347 -9.89 -18.78 28.97
C ILE A 347 -9.69 -18.67 30.49
N GLN A 348 -8.45 -18.58 30.94
CA GLN A 348 -8.08 -18.34 32.35
C GLN A 348 -8.25 -16.88 32.72
N VAL A 349 -8.73 -16.62 33.94
CA VAL A 349 -8.75 -15.27 34.54
C VAL A 349 -7.45 -15.11 35.36
N ILE A 350 -6.74 -14.02 35.16
CA ILE A 350 -5.39 -13.79 35.72
C ILE A 350 -5.41 -12.51 36.54
N ASP A 351 -4.94 -12.56 37.79
CA ASP A 351 -4.80 -11.38 38.66
C ASP A 351 -3.60 -10.50 38.28
N GLY A 352 -3.50 -9.34 38.94
CA GLY A 352 -2.38 -8.41 38.74
C GLY A 352 -0.99 -8.95 39.15
N ARG A 353 -0.94 -10.14 39.78
CA ARG A 353 0.28 -10.85 40.14
C ARG A 353 0.60 -12.03 39.18
N GLY A 354 -0.18 -12.19 38.12
CA GLY A 354 0.00 -13.25 37.12
C GLY A 354 -0.56 -14.62 37.56
N ARG A 355 -1.32 -14.73 38.64
CA ARG A 355 -1.88 -15.98 39.17
C ARG A 355 -3.26 -16.26 38.54
N VAL A 356 -3.55 -17.51 38.27
CA VAL A 356 -4.86 -17.94 37.84
C VAL A 356 -5.87 -17.79 38.99
N VAL A 357 -6.96 -17.08 38.74
CA VAL A 357 -8.03 -16.85 39.71
C VAL A 357 -9.19 -17.80 39.39
N PRO A 358 -9.66 -18.59 40.39
CA PRO A 358 -10.86 -19.41 40.20
C PRO A 358 -12.08 -18.53 39.83
N ARG A 359 -12.80 -18.91 38.77
CA ARG A 359 -13.92 -18.09 38.24
C ARG A 359 -15.05 -17.90 39.30
N GLY A 360 -15.29 -18.92 40.13
CA GLY A 360 -16.29 -18.88 41.18
C GLY A 360 -15.98 -17.85 42.28
N SER A 361 -14.72 -17.37 42.37
CA SER A 361 -14.34 -16.31 43.33
C SER A 361 -14.49 -14.90 42.77
N VAL A 362 -14.90 -14.74 41.51
CA VAL A 362 -15.01 -13.44 40.84
C VAL A 362 -16.48 -13.10 40.59
N ASN A 363 -16.95 -12.02 41.20
CA ASN A 363 -18.25 -11.46 40.85
C ASN A 363 -18.12 -10.56 39.60
N PHE A 364 -18.28 -11.15 38.40
CA PHE A 364 -18.14 -10.41 37.12
C PHE A 364 -19.15 -9.27 37.01
N GLY A 365 -20.36 -9.42 37.62
CA GLY A 365 -21.40 -8.39 37.62
C GLY A 365 -21.01 -7.10 38.33
N ALA A 366 -20.05 -7.16 39.24
CA ALA A 366 -19.56 -5.99 39.97
C ALA A 366 -18.62 -5.07 39.14
N TYR A 367 -18.22 -5.46 37.94
CA TYR A 367 -17.23 -4.73 37.15
C TYR A 367 -17.83 -4.11 35.88
N SER A 368 -17.35 -2.94 35.57
CA SER A 368 -17.50 -2.31 34.23
C SER A 368 -16.27 -2.56 33.36
N ALA A 369 -16.34 -2.21 32.08
CA ALA A 369 -15.21 -2.24 31.17
C ALA A 369 -13.99 -1.47 31.71
N ARG A 370 -14.23 -0.38 32.44
CA ARG A 370 -13.17 0.46 33.01
C ARG A 370 -12.60 -0.12 34.31
N SER A 371 -13.44 -0.73 35.16
CA SER A 371 -13.04 -1.21 36.48
C SER A 371 -12.61 -2.68 36.53
N PHE A 372 -12.75 -3.46 35.45
CA PHE A 372 -12.36 -4.87 35.41
C PHE A 372 -10.84 -5.03 35.56
N PRO A 373 -10.32 -5.61 36.69
CA PRO A 373 -8.90 -5.55 37.01
C PRO A 373 -8.09 -6.74 36.45
N PHE A 374 -8.78 -7.76 35.91
CA PHE A 374 -8.13 -8.98 35.50
C PHE A 374 -7.67 -8.93 34.06
N SER A 375 -6.54 -9.58 33.76
CA SER A 375 -6.18 -10.03 32.43
C SER A 375 -6.77 -11.44 32.15
N MET A 376 -6.72 -11.85 30.90
CA MET A 376 -7.23 -13.18 30.51
C MET A 376 -6.21 -13.85 29.58
N ARG A 377 -6.09 -15.19 29.70
CA ARG A 377 -5.13 -15.98 28.92
C ARG A 377 -5.74 -17.31 28.51
N GLN A 378 -5.53 -17.71 27.27
CA GLN A 378 -5.79 -19.07 26.80
C GLN A 378 -4.47 -19.85 26.80
N PRO A 379 -4.36 -20.96 27.53
CA PRO A 379 -3.16 -21.78 27.49
C PRO A 379 -3.01 -22.51 26.14
N PRO A 380 -1.83 -23.07 25.84
CA PRO A 380 -1.63 -23.93 24.67
C PRO A 380 -2.64 -25.07 24.62
N SER A 381 -3.29 -25.26 23.47
CA SER A 381 -4.25 -26.35 23.23
C SER A 381 -4.56 -26.41 21.73
N ASP A 382 -5.26 -27.48 21.30
CA ASP A 382 -5.73 -27.61 19.90
C ASP A 382 -6.80 -26.55 19.55
N GLY A 383 -7.54 -26.08 20.54
CA GLY A 383 -8.55 -25.04 20.40
C GLY A 383 -8.01 -23.61 20.67
N ASN A 384 -6.70 -23.41 20.81
CA ASN A 384 -6.15 -22.08 21.06
C ASN A 384 -6.43 -21.15 19.88
N ALA A 385 -6.88 -19.92 20.14
CA ALA A 385 -7.22 -18.95 19.09
C ALA A 385 -6.05 -18.61 18.16
N LEU A 386 -4.80 -18.74 18.65
CA LEU A 386 -3.58 -18.55 17.86
C LEU A 386 -3.07 -19.84 17.21
N GLY A 387 -3.83 -20.95 17.32
CA GLY A 387 -3.40 -22.26 16.81
C GLY A 387 -2.13 -22.76 17.44
N LYS A 388 -1.24 -23.34 16.65
CA LYS A 388 -0.02 -24.02 17.08
C LYS A 388 1.26 -23.20 16.95
N VAL A 389 1.23 -22.11 16.19
CA VAL A 389 2.40 -21.23 16.00
C VAL A 389 1.99 -19.78 15.73
N LYS A 390 2.74 -18.86 16.27
CA LYS A 390 2.69 -17.42 15.91
C LYS A 390 4.08 -16.92 15.54
N PHE A 391 4.12 -15.95 14.62
CA PHE A 391 5.31 -15.34 14.05
C PHE A 391 5.35 -13.87 14.50
N MET A 392 6.38 -13.51 15.23
CA MET A 392 6.44 -12.27 15.98
C MET A 392 7.36 -11.24 15.31
N PHE A 393 6.82 -10.09 15.04
CA PHE A 393 7.49 -8.82 14.71
C PHE A 393 6.96 -7.77 15.69
N PRO A 394 7.66 -7.57 16.83
CA PRO A 394 7.16 -6.76 17.94
C PRO A 394 6.91 -5.31 17.52
N ASN A 395 5.67 -4.86 17.60
CA ASN A 395 5.23 -3.53 17.15
C ASN A 395 4.18 -2.93 18.09
N VAL A 396 4.01 -1.61 18.00
CA VAL A 396 3.05 -0.86 18.84
C VAL A 396 1.58 -1.20 18.55
N HIS A 397 1.29 -1.83 17.42
CA HIS A 397 -0.06 -2.22 16.99
C HIS A 397 -0.47 -3.60 17.51
N ASN A 398 0.47 -4.37 18.11
CA ASN A 398 0.27 -5.76 18.54
C ASN A 398 -0.22 -6.68 17.41
N ILE A 399 0.26 -6.48 16.20
CA ILE A 399 -0.03 -7.29 15.02
C ILE A 399 1.04 -8.35 14.86
N TYR A 400 0.63 -9.57 14.52
CA TYR A 400 1.50 -10.70 14.21
C TYR A 400 0.81 -11.68 13.26
N LEU A 401 1.58 -12.57 12.63
CA LEU A 401 1.03 -13.67 11.87
C LEU A 401 0.84 -14.88 12.80
N HIS A 402 -0.23 -15.66 12.60
CA HIS A 402 -0.47 -16.83 13.47
C HIS A 402 -1.35 -17.90 12.80
N ASP A 403 -1.28 -19.09 13.33
CA ASP A 403 -2.19 -20.19 13.04
C ASP A 403 -3.59 -19.92 13.62
N THR A 404 -4.56 -20.77 13.29
CA THR A 404 -5.94 -20.68 13.80
C THR A 404 -6.66 -22.02 13.68
N PRO A 405 -7.53 -22.39 14.63
CA PRO A 405 -8.43 -23.52 14.46
C PRO A 405 -9.57 -23.25 13.46
N SER A 406 -9.85 -22.00 13.12
CA SER A 406 -10.93 -21.61 12.21
C SER A 406 -10.53 -21.74 10.74
N LYS A 407 -10.18 -22.94 10.29
CA LYS A 407 -9.62 -23.21 8.95
C LYS A 407 -10.61 -22.92 7.81
N SER A 408 -11.92 -23.10 8.02
CA SER A 408 -12.95 -22.86 6.99
C SER A 408 -13.03 -21.39 6.52
N LEU A 409 -12.46 -20.44 7.28
CA LEU A 409 -12.43 -19.03 6.88
C LEU A 409 -11.52 -18.80 5.67
N PHE A 410 -10.54 -19.67 5.43
CA PHE A 410 -9.65 -19.57 4.28
C PHE A 410 -10.33 -19.91 2.94
N ASP A 411 -11.50 -20.55 2.97
CA ASP A 411 -12.26 -20.90 1.78
C ASP A 411 -13.21 -19.77 1.34
N LYS A 412 -13.30 -18.71 2.13
CA LYS A 412 -14.08 -17.53 1.76
C LYS A 412 -13.35 -16.66 0.74
N GLU A 413 -14.08 -16.04 -0.16
CA GLU A 413 -13.55 -15.08 -1.13
C GLU A 413 -13.03 -13.82 -0.42
N VAL A 414 -13.86 -13.21 0.44
CA VAL A 414 -13.45 -12.10 1.31
C VAL A 414 -13.06 -12.66 2.67
N ARG A 415 -11.82 -12.45 3.09
CA ARG A 415 -11.25 -13.01 4.31
C ARG A 415 -10.89 -11.94 5.35
N ALA A 416 -11.85 -11.12 5.70
CA ALA A 416 -11.71 -10.03 6.68
C ALA A 416 -12.50 -10.36 7.96
N TYR A 417 -11.92 -11.20 8.85
CA TYR A 417 -12.62 -11.76 10.02
C TYR A 417 -11.85 -11.66 11.33
N SER A 418 -10.58 -11.27 11.35
CA SER A 418 -9.78 -11.17 12.58
C SER A 418 -10.01 -9.84 13.32
N HIS A 419 -9.33 -9.67 14.44
CA HIS A 419 -9.29 -8.42 15.21
C HIS A 419 -8.03 -7.59 14.89
N GLY A 420 -7.49 -7.72 13.68
CA GLY A 420 -6.33 -6.99 13.19
C GLY A 420 -5.13 -7.89 12.86
N CYS A 421 -4.86 -8.94 13.65
CA CYS A 421 -3.80 -9.91 13.35
C CYS A 421 -4.06 -10.71 12.07
N ILE A 422 -3.01 -11.31 11.53
CA ILE A 422 -3.04 -12.04 10.26
C ILE A 422 -3.05 -13.53 10.53
N ARG A 423 -4.17 -14.23 10.22
CA ARG A 423 -4.24 -15.69 10.30
C ARG A 423 -3.68 -16.31 9.03
N VAL A 424 -2.88 -17.35 9.17
CA VAL A 424 -2.17 -18.01 8.06
C VAL A 424 -2.78 -19.40 7.81
N ALA A 425 -3.02 -19.74 6.54
CA ALA A 425 -3.61 -21.03 6.17
C ALA A 425 -2.63 -22.18 6.36
N ASP A 426 -1.37 -22.01 5.94
CA ASP A 426 -0.31 -23.00 5.95
C ASP A 426 0.83 -22.60 6.93
N PRO A 427 0.53 -22.51 8.24
CA PRO A 427 1.46 -21.95 9.21
C PRO A 427 2.70 -22.83 9.45
N PHE A 428 2.58 -24.15 9.31
CA PHE A 428 3.70 -25.08 9.49
C PHE A 428 4.67 -24.99 8.31
N ALA A 429 4.14 -24.92 7.09
CA ALA A 429 4.97 -24.69 5.91
C ALA A 429 5.72 -23.36 5.98
N LEU A 430 5.04 -22.29 6.48
CA LEU A 430 5.72 -21.02 6.75
C LEU A 430 6.81 -21.16 7.80
N ALA A 431 6.57 -21.89 8.89
CA ALA A 431 7.57 -22.11 9.93
C ALA A 431 8.77 -22.91 9.41
N HIS A 432 8.54 -23.96 8.62
CA HIS A 432 9.62 -24.77 8.01
C HIS A 432 10.45 -23.93 7.03
N GLU A 433 9.81 -23.09 6.21
CA GLU A 433 10.51 -22.18 5.30
C GLU A 433 11.43 -21.21 6.08
N LEU A 434 10.90 -20.58 7.13
CA LEU A 434 11.69 -19.68 7.97
C LEU A 434 12.85 -20.37 8.68
N LEU A 435 12.64 -21.59 9.17
CA LEU A 435 13.67 -22.36 9.86
C LEU A 435 14.72 -22.92 8.91
N SER A 436 14.37 -23.24 7.65
CA SER A 436 15.29 -23.79 6.65
C SER A 436 16.50 -22.87 6.39
N TRP A 437 16.38 -21.59 6.72
CA TRP A 437 17.48 -20.63 6.55
C TRP A 437 18.50 -20.66 7.70
N GLN A 438 18.22 -21.36 8.77
CA GLN A 438 19.10 -21.43 9.94
C GLN A 438 19.48 -22.84 10.38
N THR A 439 18.83 -23.87 9.85
CA THR A 439 19.08 -25.29 10.17
C THR A 439 18.74 -26.19 8.99
N ASP A 440 19.52 -27.27 8.83
CA ASP A 440 19.24 -28.31 7.83
C ASP A 440 18.11 -29.24 8.25
N ASN A 441 17.63 -29.15 9.50
CA ASN A 441 16.61 -30.01 10.08
C ASN A 441 15.35 -29.24 10.51
N ALA A 442 14.93 -28.25 9.72
CA ALA A 442 13.85 -27.32 10.03
C ALA A 442 12.54 -28.02 10.48
N GLU A 443 12.11 -29.05 9.74
CA GLU A 443 10.90 -29.79 10.04
C GLU A 443 11.04 -30.58 11.36
N ALA A 444 12.16 -31.28 11.56
CA ALA A 444 12.39 -32.07 12.76
C ALA A 444 12.50 -31.18 14.02
N GLU A 445 13.14 -30.02 13.94
CA GLU A 445 13.22 -29.07 15.05
C GLU A 445 11.86 -28.49 15.40
N PHE A 446 11.06 -28.12 14.38
CA PHE A 446 9.70 -27.63 14.59
C PHE A 446 8.81 -28.69 15.25
N GLU A 447 8.81 -29.91 14.71
CA GLU A 447 8.02 -31.02 15.22
C GLU A 447 8.44 -31.44 16.65
N ALA A 448 9.74 -31.43 16.95
CA ALA A 448 10.22 -31.67 18.30
C ALA A 448 9.67 -30.67 19.32
N ALA A 449 9.70 -29.37 18.98
CA ALA A 449 9.12 -28.32 19.81
C ALA A 449 7.59 -28.46 19.92
N LEU A 450 6.90 -28.78 18.82
CA LEU A 450 5.45 -28.98 18.78
C LEU A 450 4.98 -30.10 19.69
N LYS A 451 5.68 -31.23 19.66
CA LYS A 451 5.38 -32.43 20.48
C LYS A 451 5.49 -32.22 21.99
N THR A 452 6.25 -31.20 22.43
CA THR A 452 6.33 -30.85 23.86
C THR A 452 4.99 -30.39 24.44
N GLY A 453 4.08 -29.89 23.61
CA GLY A 453 2.84 -29.20 24.04
C GLY A 453 3.05 -27.92 24.86
N LYS A 454 4.31 -27.54 25.08
CA LYS A 454 4.68 -26.35 25.87
C LYS A 454 5.01 -25.17 24.97
N GLU A 455 4.69 -23.99 25.44
CA GLU A 455 5.08 -22.77 24.76
C GLU A 455 6.61 -22.72 24.60
N THR A 456 7.06 -22.64 23.36
CA THR A 456 8.49 -22.67 23.00
C THR A 456 8.80 -21.52 22.03
N THR A 457 9.69 -20.62 22.43
CA THR A 457 10.15 -19.53 21.57
C THR A 457 11.38 -19.95 20.78
N VAL A 458 11.32 -19.81 19.46
CA VAL A 458 12.43 -20.05 18.54
C VAL A 458 12.82 -18.74 17.89
N LYS A 459 14.00 -18.23 18.21
CA LYS A 459 14.54 -16.99 17.63
C LYS A 459 15.01 -17.25 16.21
N LEU A 460 14.78 -16.31 15.32
CA LEU A 460 15.40 -16.28 14.00
C LEU A 460 16.83 -15.76 14.14
N LYS A 461 17.80 -16.47 13.56
CA LYS A 461 19.21 -16.03 13.55
C LYS A 461 19.40 -14.78 12.71
N GLN A 462 18.60 -14.64 11.66
CA GLN A 462 18.49 -13.45 10.82
C GLN A 462 17.05 -12.98 10.90
N HIS A 463 16.85 -11.73 11.30
CA HIS A 463 15.54 -11.09 11.29
C HIS A 463 15.06 -10.93 9.84
N LEU A 464 13.76 -11.01 9.66
CA LEU A 464 13.16 -10.95 8.34
C LEU A 464 12.22 -9.76 8.25
N PRO A 465 12.45 -8.80 7.33
CA PRO A 465 11.53 -7.71 7.08
C PRO A 465 10.14 -8.22 6.74
N VAL A 466 9.13 -7.58 7.31
CA VAL A 466 7.70 -7.87 7.08
C VAL A 466 7.01 -6.60 6.63
N HIS A 467 6.38 -6.64 5.48
CA HIS A 467 5.61 -5.53 4.93
C HIS A 467 4.12 -5.90 4.85
N LEU A 468 3.30 -5.29 5.68
CA LEU A 468 1.85 -5.31 5.53
C LEU A 468 1.47 -4.15 4.62
N VAL A 469 0.94 -4.46 3.44
CA VAL A 469 0.63 -3.49 2.39
C VAL A 469 -0.81 -3.60 1.92
N TYR A 470 -1.26 -2.60 1.16
CA TYR A 470 -2.63 -2.52 0.69
C TYR A 470 -2.67 -2.11 -0.79
N PHE A 471 -2.38 -3.03 -1.69
CA PHE A 471 -2.44 -2.80 -3.13
C PHE A 471 -3.69 -3.46 -3.71
N THR A 472 -4.64 -2.65 -4.17
CA THR A 472 -5.82 -3.13 -4.90
C THR A 472 -5.56 -3.28 -6.39
N ALA A 473 -4.52 -2.63 -6.92
CA ALA A 473 -4.00 -2.80 -8.26
C ALA A 473 -2.49 -3.03 -8.20
N TYR A 474 -2.01 -4.09 -8.83
CA TYR A 474 -0.58 -4.44 -8.89
C TYR A 474 -0.30 -5.37 -10.06
N PRO A 475 0.90 -5.34 -10.65
CA PRO A 475 1.28 -6.27 -11.71
C PRO A 475 1.60 -7.67 -11.15
N ASP A 476 1.22 -8.72 -11.87
CA ASP A 476 1.70 -10.07 -11.62
C ASP A 476 3.15 -10.25 -12.14
N ALA A 477 3.73 -11.45 -11.94
CA ALA A 477 5.09 -11.76 -12.40
C ALA A 477 5.28 -11.66 -13.93
N LYS A 478 4.20 -11.61 -14.71
CA LYS A 478 4.22 -11.44 -16.17
C LYS A 478 3.91 -10.00 -16.60
N GLY A 479 3.74 -9.09 -15.64
CA GLY A 479 3.40 -7.70 -15.87
C GLY A 479 1.93 -7.45 -16.21
N ARG A 480 1.05 -8.45 -16.09
CA ARG A 480 -0.38 -8.26 -16.25
C ARG A 480 -0.96 -7.67 -14.98
N MET A 481 -1.82 -6.66 -15.13
CA MET A 481 -2.47 -6.03 -13.98
C MET A 481 -3.42 -6.99 -13.28
N THR A 482 -3.32 -7.00 -11.98
CA THR A 482 -4.14 -7.74 -11.04
C THR A 482 -4.91 -6.75 -10.18
N TYR A 483 -6.20 -7.00 -9.99
CA TYR A 483 -7.08 -6.12 -9.22
C TYR A 483 -7.69 -6.83 -8.03
N ARG A 484 -7.94 -6.09 -6.95
CA ARG A 484 -8.60 -6.57 -5.73
C ARG A 484 -9.63 -5.56 -5.27
N ARG A 485 -10.65 -6.02 -4.57
CA ARG A 485 -11.65 -5.15 -3.94
C ARG A 485 -11.01 -4.30 -2.86
N ASP A 486 -11.43 -3.04 -2.77
CA ASP A 486 -11.02 -2.12 -1.70
C ASP A 486 -11.79 -2.45 -0.41
N VAL A 487 -11.39 -3.53 0.28
CA VAL A 487 -12.11 -4.12 1.41
C VAL A 487 -12.23 -3.20 2.63
N TYR A 488 -11.34 -2.22 2.76
CA TYR A 488 -11.37 -1.23 3.85
C TYR A 488 -11.80 0.16 3.39
N GLY A 489 -11.99 0.38 2.09
CA GLY A 489 -12.32 1.69 1.52
C GLY A 489 -11.13 2.66 1.49
N ARG A 490 -9.90 2.18 1.66
CA ARG A 490 -8.70 3.04 1.71
C ARG A 490 -8.36 3.69 0.39
N ASP A 491 -8.55 2.98 -0.73
CA ASP A 491 -8.29 3.53 -2.06
C ASP A 491 -9.26 4.64 -2.41
N ALA A 492 -10.52 4.49 -2.04
CA ALA A 492 -11.53 5.53 -2.26
C ALA A 492 -11.17 6.83 -1.51
N VAL A 493 -10.68 6.71 -0.26
CA VAL A 493 -10.27 7.87 0.55
C VAL A 493 -8.99 8.50 -0.01
N LEU A 494 -7.99 7.69 -0.39
CA LEU A 494 -6.75 8.18 -0.99
C LEU A 494 -6.98 8.84 -2.35
N TRP A 495 -7.86 8.26 -3.18
CA TRP A 495 -8.23 8.88 -4.44
C TRP A 495 -8.88 10.24 -4.22
N GLY A 496 -9.80 10.36 -3.24
CA GLY A 496 -10.38 11.64 -2.86
C GLY A 496 -9.32 12.69 -2.55
N ALA A 497 -8.34 12.34 -1.71
CA ALA A 497 -7.24 13.22 -1.34
C ALA A 497 -6.31 13.57 -2.52
N LEU A 498 -6.03 12.63 -3.43
CA LEU A 498 -5.26 12.90 -4.65
C LEU A 498 -6.01 13.87 -5.58
N SER A 499 -7.32 13.66 -5.75
CA SER A 499 -8.16 14.54 -6.57
C SER A 499 -8.25 15.94 -5.99
N GLU A 500 -8.41 16.09 -4.68
CA GLU A 500 -8.35 17.37 -3.98
C GLU A 500 -6.99 18.07 -4.12
N ALA A 501 -5.90 17.30 -4.20
CA ALA A 501 -4.57 17.81 -4.46
C ALA A 501 -4.36 18.27 -5.94
N GLY A 502 -5.28 17.94 -6.85
CA GLY A 502 -5.23 18.31 -8.26
C GLY A 502 -4.82 17.18 -9.21
N VAL A 503 -4.93 15.90 -8.78
CA VAL A 503 -4.78 14.76 -9.69
C VAL A 503 -6.08 14.56 -10.46
N GLU A 504 -5.99 14.55 -11.78
CA GLU A 504 -7.13 14.40 -12.68
C GLU A 504 -7.03 13.11 -13.49
N LEU A 505 -8.18 12.59 -13.94
CA LEU A 505 -8.21 11.48 -14.88
C LEU A 505 -8.13 12.05 -16.31
N ALA A 506 -7.05 11.76 -17.01
CA ALA A 506 -6.92 12.16 -18.41
C ALA A 506 -8.02 11.48 -19.27
N GLY A 507 -8.68 12.27 -20.12
CA GLY A 507 -9.71 11.78 -21.06
C GLY A 507 -11.14 11.76 -20.52
N VAL A 508 -11.37 12.14 -19.27
CA VAL A 508 -12.72 12.33 -18.69
C VAL A 508 -13.06 13.82 -18.65
N GLN A 509 -13.01 14.48 -19.81
CA GLN A 509 -13.67 15.79 -19.97
C GLN A 509 -15.14 15.49 -20.34
N GLY A 510 -16.05 15.68 -19.36
CA GLY A 510 -17.48 15.65 -19.54
C GLY A 510 -18.01 16.77 -20.42
#